data_a595f60adf8fece656168e1c0bfefeea
#
_entry.id   a595f60adf8fece656168e1c0bfefeea
#
_cell.length_a   1.000
_cell.length_b   1.000
_cell.length_c   1.000
_cell.angle_alpha   90.00
_cell.angle_beta   90.00
_cell.angle_gamma   90.00
#
_symmetry.space_group_name_H-M   'P 1'
#
loop_
_entity.id
_entity.type
_entity.pdbx_description
1 polymer ?
#
loop_
_entity_poly.entity_id
_entity_poly.type
_entity_poly.pdbx_seq_one_letter_code
_entity_poly.pdbx_strand_id
1 'polypeptide(L)'
;LALLGVTVASAPLCSRLLGRNAGWVLALPLIIATVMAVSVYDGVHTESTSWIPSLGVDFNIRLDGLSFVFLLLVLVIGAGVLMYSTRYLHHKDSAFYFFITGFAAAMALLVTTDNLFVFYVAWEMTTLCSFFLIGNSGEKGHQPAIRTLLVTVLGGLLLLTATIIMSVSTGTMQLSEVIASDYWADNPGTLTVVAILVAGAAFTKSAQFPFQAWLPDSMVAIAPVSAYLHAAAMVKAGIYLILRYSPLFGEVAIWNILLIVCGLFTAAFGAMTAVTRDDLKELLAYSTMSQLGLLVATVGIGTDAALTAAIVHTIAHACFKAALFMSVSYTHLRAHE
;
A
#
# COMPACT_ATOMS: atom_id res chain seq x y z
N LEU A 1 -8.28 -1.93 -14.66
CA LEU A 1 -7.19 -2.88 -14.38
C LEU A 1 -6.50 -3.37 -15.65
N ALA A 2 -7.21 -3.79 -16.70
CA ALA A 2 -6.59 -4.25 -17.95
C ALA A 2 -5.64 -3.21 -18.55
N LEU A 3 -6.02 -1.92 -18.58
CA LEU A 3 -5.17 -0.83 -19.02
C LEU A 3 -3.84 -0.75 -18.23
N LEU A 4 -3.89 -0.94 -16.92
CA LEU A 4 -2.69 -0.96 -16.06
C LEU A 4 -1.81 -2.18 -16.37
N GLY A 5 -2.40 -3.36 -16.60
CA GLY A 5 -1.67 -4.55 -17.02
C GLY A 5 -0.91 -4.35 -18.34
N VAL A 6 -1.55 -3.74 -19.33
CA VAL A 6 -0.90 -3.36 -20.60
C VAL A 6 0.21 -2.34 -20.37
N THR A 7 0.03 -1.39 -19.44
CA THR A 7 1.06 -0.41 -19.10
C THR A 7 2.30 -1.11 -18.53
N VAL A 8 2.14 -2.06 -17.62
CA VAL A 8 3.25 -2.85 -17.06
C VAL A 8 3.99 -3.61 -18.15
N ALA A 9 3.25 -4.33 -19.01
CA ALA A 9 3.85 -5.12 -20.10
C ALA A 9 4.60 -4.25 -21.11
N SER A 10 4.13 -3.04 -21.37
CA SER A 10 4.74 -2.10 -22.33
C SER A 10 5.88 -1.27 -21.72
N ALA A 11 6.00 -1.18 -20.39
CA ALA A 11 6.96 -0.30 -19.72
C ALA A 11 8.43 -0.55 -20.11
N PRO A 12 8.94 -1.80 -20.24
CA PRO A 12 10.31 -2.04 -20.69
C PRO A 12 10.56 -1.56 -22.12
N LEU A 13 9.58 -1.76 -23.01
CA LEU A 13 9.68 -1.30 -24.41
C LEU A 13 9.67 0.22 -24.49
N CYS A 14 8.73 0.87 -23.78
CA CYS A 14 8.67 2.33 -23.71
C CYS A 14 9.96 2.93 -23.18
N SER A 15 10.55 2.34 -22.14
CA SER A 15 11.83 2.79 -21.58
C SER A 15 13.00 2.62 -22.57
N ARG A 16 13.04 1.53 -23.32
CA ARG A 16 14.08 1.30 -24.35
C ARG A 16 13.97 2.30 -25.50
N LEU A 17 12.75 2.62 -25.97
CA LEU A 17 12.52 3.50 -27.10
C LEU A 17 12.65 4.98 -26.73
N LEU A 18 12.04 5.40 -25.61
CA LEU A 18 11.89 6.81 -25.23
C LEU A 18 12.90 7.24 -24.14
N GLY A 19 13.64 6.29 -23.57
CA GLY A 19 14.61 6.56 -22.50
C GLY A 19 13.94 7.20 -21.29
N ARG A 20 14.51 8.29 -20.79
CA ARG A 20 13.99 9.02 -19.63
C ARG A 20 12.56 9.58 -19.84
N ASN A 21 12.17 9.87 -21.09
CA ASN A 21 10.87 10.42 -21.41
C ASN A 21 9.72 9.38 -21.33
N ALA A 22 10.05 8.10 -21.13
CA ALA A 22 9.06 7.03 -20.95
C ALA A 22 8.05 7.33 -19.84
N GLY A 23 8.46 8.04 -18.79
CA GLY A 23 7.57 8.42 -17.70
C GLY A 23 6.36 9.25 -18.12
N TRP A 24 6.47 10.12 -19.13
CA TRP A 24 5.32 10.85 -19.66
C TRP A 24 4.30 9.93 -20.31
N VAL A 25 4.77 8.99 -21.13
CA VAL A 25 3.90 8.04 -21.83
C VAL A 25 3.26 7.05 -20.85
N LEU A 26 4.02 6.56 -19.88
CA LEU A 26 3.53 5.62 -18.86
C LEU A 26 2.60 6.27 -17.82
N ALA A 27 2.67 7.59 -17.65
CA ALA A 27 1.72 8.33 -16.80
C ALA A 27 0.32 8.46 -17.44
N LEU A 28 0.23 8.50 -18.77
CA LEU A 28 -1.05 8.65 -19.48
C LEU A 28 -2.08 7.57 -19.11
N PRO A 29 -1.75 6.26 -19.13
CA PRO A 29 -2.70 5.22 -18.72
C PRO A 29 -3.19 5.37 -17.27
N LEU A 30 -2.36 5.85 -16.36
CA LEU A 30 -2.76 6.11 -14.96
C LEU A 30 -3.73 7.28 -14.89
N ILE A 31 -3.49 8.34 -15.67
CA ILE A 31 -4.39 9.50 -15.77
C ILE A 31 -5.73 9.05 -16.40
N ILE A 32 -5.70 8.26 -17.46
CA ILE A 32 -6.90 7.73 -18.11
C ILE A 32 -7.69 6.85 -17.12
N ALA A 33 -7.00 5.96 -16.38
CA ALA A 33 -7.62 5.12 -15.36
C ALA A 33 -8.25 5.97 -14.24
N THR A 34 -7.62 7.09 -13.85
CA THR A 34 -8.17 8.06 -12.89
C THR A 34 -9.47 8.67 -13.41
N VAL A 35 -9.47 9.17 -14.65
CA VAL A 35 -10.67 9.76 -15.27
C VAL A 35 -11.78 8.72 -15.38
N MET A 36 -11.46 7.49 -15.81
CA MET A 36 -12.43 6.40 -15.87
C MET A 36 -13.02 6.07 -14.49
N ALA A 37 -12.18 5.96 -13.46
CA ALA A 37 -12.64 5.69 -12.10
C ALA A 37 -13.60 6.79 -11.62
N VAL A 38 -13.28 8.07 -11.86
CA VAL A 38 -14.15 9.20 -11.50
C VAL A 38 -15.45 9.20 -12.30
N SER A 39 -15.41 8.82 -13.59
CA SER A 39 -16.60 8.84 -14.46
C SER A 39 -17.57 7.68 -14.18
N VAL A 40 -17.07 6.55 -13.68
CA VAL A 40 -17.87 5.34 -13.40
C VAL A 40 -18.37 5.33 -11.95
N TYR A 41 -17.72 6.08 -11.06
CA TYR A 41 -18.08 6.06 -9.63
C TYR A 41 -19.39 6.82 -9.39
N ASP A 42 -20.43 6.07 -9.07
CA ASP A 42 -21.78 6.54 -8.69
C ASP A 42 -22.26 5.93 -7.34
N GLY A 43 -21.32 5.35 -6.58
CA GLY A 43 -21.57 4.64 -5.34
C GLY A 43 -20.81 3.33 -5.27
N VAL A 44 -21.50 2.20 -5.17
CA VAL A 44 -20.85 0.87 -5.16
C VAL A 44 -21.00 0.22 -6.53
N HIS A 45 -19.88 0.04 -7.21
CA HIS A 45 -19.82 -0.68 -8.49
C HIS A 45 -19.14 -2.03 -8.31
N THR A 46 -19.77 -3.11 -8.78
CA THR A 46 -19.24 -4.48 -8.66
C THR A 46 -19.26 -5.17 -10.02
N GLU A 47 -18.16 -5.84 -10.35
CA GLU A 47 -18.02 -6.71 -11.52
C GLU A 47 -17.44 -8.04 -11.08
N SER A 48 -17.97 -9.15 -11.62
CA SER A 48 -17.49 -10.50 -11.33
C SER A 48 -17.23 -11.25 -12.63
N THR A 49 -16.07 -11.92 -12.68
CA THR A 49 -15.70 -12.80 -13.79
C THR A 49 -15.10 -14.07 -13.21
N SER A 50 -15.59 -15.23 -13.63
CA SER A 50 -15.03 -16.51 -13.17
C SER A 50 -13.62 -16.67 -13.71
N TRP A 51 -12.65 -16.92 -12.79
CA TRP A 51 -11.24 -17.09 -13.14
C TRP A 51 -10.75 -18.52 -13.00
N ILE A 52 -10.90 -19.12 -11.81
CA ILE A 52 -10.49 -20.51 -11.53
C ILE A 52 -11.67 -21.25 -10.91
N PRO A 53 -12.63 -21.76 -11.74
CA PRO A 53 -13.85 -22.37 -11.24
C PRO A 53 -13.59 -23.60 -10.35
N SER A 54 -12.51 -24.35 -10.63
CA SER A 54 -12.13 -25.55 -9.87
C SER A 54 -11.73 -25.25 -8.42
N LEU A 55 -11.35 -24.02 -8.12
CA LEU A 55 -10.98 -23.56 -6.77
C LEU A 55 -12.03 -22.58 -6.18
N GLY A 56 -13.11 -22.32 -6.91
CA GLY A 56 -14.10 -21.31 -6.49
C GLY A 56 -13.54 -19.88 -6.44
N VAL A 57 -12.49 -19.60 -7.23
CA VAL A 57 -11.86 -18.29 -7.26
C VAL A 57 -12.42 -17.48 -8.43
N ASP A 58 -13.17 -16.45 -8.11
CA ASP A 58 -13.68 -15.48 -9.07
C ASP A 58 -12.89 -14.17 -8.98
N PHE A 59 -12.72 -13.54 -10.13
CA PHE A 59 -12.11 -12.23 -10.22
C PHE A 59 -13.18 -11.17 -9.96
N ASN A 60 -13.41 -10.89 -8.68
CA ASN A 60 -14.41 -9.96 -8.22
C ASN A 60 -13.78 -8.59 -7.99
N ILE A 61 -14.30 -7.57 -8.67
CA ILE A 61 -13.91 -6.18 -8.52
C ILE A 61 -15.04 -5.46 -7.81
N ARG A 62 -14.70 -4.68 -6.79
CA ARG A 62 -15.61 -3.82 -6.04
C ARG A 62 -15.00 -2.44 -5.89
N LEU A 63 -15.67 -1.44 -6.42
CA LEU A 63 -15.31 -0.05 -6.26
C LEU A 63 -16.36 0.62 -5.36
N ASP A 64 -16.05 0.73 -4.08
CA ASP A 64 -16.82 1.49 -3.09
C ASP A 64 -16.05 2.75 -2.67
N GLY A 65 -16.59 3.55 -1.75
CA GLY A 65 -15.98 4.80 -1.31
C GLY A 65 -14.54 4.65 -0.80
N LEU A 66 -14.26 3.59 -0.03
CA LEU A 66 -12.92 3.33 0.46
C LEU A 66 -11.96 2.96 -0.68
N SER A 67 -12.36 1.99 -1.52
CA SER A 67 -11.60 1.58 -2.70
C SER A 67 -11.32 2.75 -3.63
N PHE A 68 -12.34 3.60 -3.88
CA PHE A 68 -12.22 4.76 -4.76
C PHE A 68 -11.18 5.76 -4.27
N VAL A 69 -11.19 6.13 -2.99
CA VAL A 69 -10.21 7.05 -2.41
C VAL A 69 -8.79 6.50 -2.54
N PHE A 70 -8.57 5.24 -2.16
CA PHE A 70 -7.24 4.65 -2.24
C PHE A 70 -6.77 4.43 -3.67
N LEU A 71 -7.67 4.07 -4.59
CA LEU A 71 -7.37 3.97 -6.02
C LEU A 71 -6.92 5.32 -6.59
N LEU A 72 -7.61 6.41 -6.26
CA LEU A 72 -7.21 7.75 -6.69
C LEU A 72 -5.83 8.13 -6.16
N LEU A 73 -5.52 7.84 -4.87
CA LEU A 73 -4.20 8.11 -4.32
C LEU A 73 -3.10 7.37 -5.08
N VAL A 74 -3.31 6.08 -5.39
CA VAL A 74 -2.36 5.26 -6.14
C VAL A 74 -2.15 5.80 -7.55
N LEU A 75 -3.21 6.10 -8.27
CA LEU A 75 -3.15 6.51 -9.68
C LEU A 75 -2.61 7.93 -9.84
N VAL A 76 -3.13 8.89 -9.08
CA VAL A 76 -2.76 10.32 -9.21
C VAL A 76 -1.31 10.54 -8.77
N ILE A 77 -0.93 10.03 -7.61
CA ILE A 77 0.45 10.19 -7.12
C ILE A 77 1.41 9.36 -7.98
N GLY A 78 0.99 8.15 -8.41
CA GLY A 78 1.76 7.33 -9.34
C GLY A 78 2.05 8.03 -10.67
N ALA A 79 1.04 8.68 -11.27
CA ALA A 79 1.23 9.49 -12.47
C ALA A 79 2.21 10.66 -12.22
N GLY A 80 2.05 11.37 -11.10
CA GLY A 80 2.96 12.44 -10.69
C GLY A 80 4.40 11.98 -10.53
N VAL A 81 4.61 10.82 -9.89
CA VAL A 81 5.94 10.23 -9.71
C VAL A 81 6.56 9.79 -11.03
N LEU A 82 5.77 9.20 -11.96
CA LEU A 82 6.26 8.84 -13.29
C LEU A 82 6.69 10.07 -14.08
N MET A 83 5.91 11.15 -14.05
CA MET A 83 6.28 12.43 -14.68
C MET A 83 7.54 13.04 -14.04
N TYR A 84 7.64 13.05 -12.72
CA TYR A 84 8.82 13.51 -11.99
C TYR A 84 10.08 12.71 -12.35
N SER A 85 9.95 11.38 -12.49
CA SER A 85 11.05 10.49 -12.83
C SER A 85 11.72 10.83 -14.16
N THR A 86 11.00 11.44 -15.11
CA THR A 86 11.55 11.86 -16.41
C THR A 86 12.67 12.91 -16.28
N ARG A 87 12.61 13.73 -15.22
CA ARG A 87 13.63 14.75 -14.93
C ARG A 87 14.68 14.26 -13.95
N TYR A 88 14.31 13.30 -13.10
CA TYR A 88 15.17 12.75 -12.07
C TYR A 88 16.17 11.71 -12.61
N LEU A 89 15.72 10.81 -13.51
CA LEU A 89 16.55 9.74 -14.03
C LEU A 89 17.48 10.26 -15.16
N HIS A 90 18.77 10.05 -15.00
CA HIS A 90 19.77 10.41 -16.01
C HIS A 90 20.01 9.30 -17.04
N HIS A 91 19.67 8.04 -16.70
CA HIS A 91 19.91 6.87 -17.54
C HIS A 91 18.60 6.15 -17.87
N LYS A 92 18.65 5.28 -18.92
CA LYS A 92 17.54 4.38 -19.24
C LYS A 92 17.47 3.30 -18.17
N ASP A 93 16.39 3.27 -17.40
CA ASP A 93 16.15 2.26 -16.36
C ASP A 93 14.84 1.53 -16.63
N SER A 94 14.94 0.45 -17.41
CA SER A 94 13.77 -0.37 -17.77
C SER A 94 13.21 -1.13 -16.56
N ALA A 95 14.07 -1.51 -15.62
CA ALA A 95 13.65 -2.21 -14.41
C ALA A 95 12.84 -1.27 -13.50
N PHE A 96 13.31 -0.03 -13.32
CA PHE A 96 12.55 0.97 -12.56
C PHE A 96 11.14 1.16 -13.12
N TYR A 97 11.00 1.43 -14.43
CA TYR A 97 9.69 1.66 -15.04
C TYR A 97 8.79 0.43 -14.99
N PHE A 98 9.33 -0.78 -15.17
CA PHE A 98 8.58 -2.02 -15.04
C PHE A 98 8.04 -2.22 -13.63
N PHE A 99 8.91 -2.13 -12.62
CA PHE A 99 8.50 -2.40 -11.24
C PHE A 99 7.64 -1.30 -10.63
N ILE A 100 7.83 -0.02 -10.99
CA ILE A 100 7.00 1.06 -10.45
C ILE A 100 5.58 1.04 -11.05
N THR A 101 5.44 0.71 -12.34
CA THR A 101 4.12 0.51 -12.97
C THR A 101 3.48 -0.78 -12.49
N GLY A 102 4.27 -1.87 -12.31
CA GLY A 102 3.82 -3.12 -11.72
C GLY A 102 3.30 -2.93 -10.30
N PHE A 103 3.98 -2.12 -9.51
CA PHE A 103 3.56 -1.77 -8.17
C PHE A 103 2.23 -0.97 -8.18
N ALA A 104 2.08 -0.01 -9.10
CA ALA A 104 0.83 0.73 -9.27
C ALA A 104 -0.35 -0.19 -9.65
N ALA A 105 -0.12 -1.13 -10.57
CA ALA A 105 -1.13 -2.10 -10.98
C ALA A 105 -1.51 -3.06 -9.84
N ALA A 106 -0.52 -3.56 -9.09
CA ALA A 106 -0.74 -4.43 -7.93
C ALA A 106 -1.53 -3.71 -6.82
N MET A 107 -1.20 -2.45 -6.54
CA MET A 107 -1.95 -1.65 -5.56
C MET A 107 -3.39 -1.34 -6.04
N ALA A 108 -3.58 -1.03 -7.33
CA ALA A 108 -4.92 -0.83 -7.89
C ALA A 108 -5.77 -2.10 -7.77
N LEU A 109 -5.18 -3.27 -8.06
CA LEU A 109 -5.84 -4.56 -7.88
C LEU A 109 -6.17 -4.82 -6.42
N LEU A 110 -5.23 -4.56 -5.49
CA LEU A 110 -5.41 -4.76 -4.06
C LEU A 110 -6.60 -3.97 -3.50
N VAL A 111 -6.73 -2.70 -3.89
CA VAL A 111 -7.77 -1.83 -3.33
C VAL A 111 -9.13 -2.01 -4.01
N THR A 112 -9.19 -2.69 -5.16
CA THR A 112 -10.44 -2.90 -5.91
C THR A 112 -10.95 -4.33 -5.88
N THR A 113 -10.15 -5.31 -5.46
CA THR A 113 -10.61 -6.70 -5.41
C THR A 113 -11.55 -6.95 -4.23
N ASP A 114 -12.58 -7.75 -4.48
CA ASP A 114 -13.50 -8.30 -3.47
C ASP A 114 -13.33 -9.81 -3.28
N ASN A 115 -12.14 -10.35 -3.62
CA ASN A 115 -11.82 -11.75 -3.45
C ASN A 115 -10.59 -11.89 -2.55
N LEU A 116 -10.69 -12.69 -1.49
CA LEU A 116 -9.63 -12.91 -0.49
C LEU A 116 -8.32 -13.42 -1.09
N PHE A 117 -8.40 -14.36 -2.03
CA PHE A 117 -7.20 -14.93 -2.67
C PHE A 117 -6.54 -13.92 -3.60
N VAL A 118 -7.32 -13.21 -4.42
CA VAL A 118 -6.82 -12.17 -5.31
C VAL A 118 -6.22 -11.01 -4.50
N PHE A 119 -6.82 -10.68 -3.36
CA PHE A 119 -6.30 -9.69 -2.42
C PHE A 119 -4.91 -10.09 -1.91
N TYR A 120 -4.74 -11.35 -1.48
CA TYR A 120 -3.46 -11.89 -1.05
C TYR A 120 -2.41 -11.86 -2.18
N VAL A 121 -2.78 -12.29 -3.39
CA VAL A 121 -1.88 -12.24 -4.55
C VAL A 121 -1.44 -10.81 -4.84
N ALA A 122 -2.36 -9.85 -4.87
CA ALA A 122 -2.04 -8.44 -5.06
C ALA A 122 -1.13 -7.89 -3.94
N TRP A 123 -1.37 -8.30 -2.70
CA TRP A 123 -0.52 -7.98 -1.55
C TRP A 123 0.93 -8.43 -1.76
N GLU A 124 1.15 -9.68 -2.20
CA GLU A 124 2.49 -10.21 -2.46
C GLU A 124 3.13 -9.59 -3.69
N MET A 125 2.36 -9.27 -4.73
CA MET A 125 2.88 -8.52 -5.88
C MET A 125 3.44 -7.16 -5.47
N THR A 126 2.79 -6.45 -4.52
CA THR A 126 3.35 -5.20 -3.98
C THR A 126 4.65 -5.43 -3.21
N THR A 127 4.76 -6.55 -2.46
CA THR A 127 5.99 -6.96 -1.77
C THR A 127 7.14 -7.17 -2.75
N LEU A 128 6.91 -7.95 -3.81
CA LEU A 128 7.93 -8.25 -4.82
C LEU A 128 8.38 -6.98 -5.58
N CYS A 129 7.43 -6.16 -6.04
CA CYS A 129 7.77 -4.92 -6.72
C CYS A 129 8.60 -3.97 -5.84
N SER A 130 8.25 -3.84 -4.55
CA SER A 130 9.00 -3.01 -3.61
C SER A 130 10.42 -3.54 -3.37
N PHE A 131 10.58 -4.86 -3.24
CA PHE A 131 11.90 -5.50 -3.13
C PHE A 131 12.82 -5.14 -4.29
N PHE A 132 12.33 -5.28 -5.52
CA PHE A 132 13.13 -4.94 -6.70
C PHE A 132 13.37 -3.44 -6.83
N LEU A 133 12.40 -2.58 -6.49
CA LEU A 133 12.58 -1.13 -6.52
C LEU A 133 13.62 -0.64 -5.52
N ILE A 134 13.67 -1.21 -4.31
CA ILE A 134 14.69 -0.88 -3.30
C ILE A 134 16.04 -1.47 -3.71
N GLY A 135 16.07 -2.72 -4.17
CA GLY A 135 17.27 -3.43 -4.59
C GLY A 135 17.94 -2.81 -5.82
N ASN A 136 17.19 -2.14 -6.70
CA ASN A 136 17.72 -1.44 -7.88
C ASN A 136 18.57 -0.20 -7.51
N SER A 137 18.71 0.12 -6.23
CA SER A 137 19.57 1.19 -5.71
C SER A 137 21.06 0.80 -5.58
N GLY A 138 21.48 -0.28 -6.23
CA GLY A 138 22.86 -0.79 -6.24
C GLY A 138 23.20 -1.55 -4.95
N GLU A 139 24.50 -1.71 -4.69
CA GLU A 139 25.00 -2.51 -3.56
C GLU A 139 24.42 -2.08 -2.20
N LYS A 140 24.25 -0.77 -1.98
CA LYS A 140 23.68 -0.22 -0.75
C LYS A 140 22.22 -0.59 -0.57
N GLY A 141 21.49 -0.89 -1.65
CA GLY A 141 20.08 -1.27 -1.65
C GLY A 141 19.84 -2.74 -1.30
N HIS A 142 20.83 -3.62 -1.44
CA HIS A 142 20.64 -5.06 -1.32
C HIS A 142 20.18 -5.51 0.08
N GLN A 143 20.88 -5.10 1.13
CA GLN A 143 20.51 -5.45 2.51
C GLN A 143 19.15 -4.85 2.95
N PRO A 144 18.87 -3.56 2.71
CA PRO A 144 17.57 -2.98 2.96
C PRO A 144 16.44 -3.67 2.20
N ALA A 145 16.64 -4.05 0.94
CA ALA A 145 15.66 -4.78 0.15
C ALA A 145 15.31 -6.14 0.78
N ILE A 146 16.34 -6.91 1.19
CA ILE A 146 16.13 -8.21 1.86
C ILE A 146 15.38 -8.03 3.18
N ARG A 147 15.75 -7.06 4.02
CA ARG A 147 15.03 -6.79 5.28
C ARG A 147 13.58 -6.43 5.04
N THR A 148 13.32 -5.55 4.08
CA THR A 148 11.96 -5.19 3.68
C THR A 148 11.18 -6.41 3.21
N LEU A 149 11.79 -7.25 2.36
CA LEU A 149 11.18 -8.48 1.87
C LEU A 149 10.81 -9.43 3.02
N LEU A 150 11.75 -9.71 3.93
CA LEU A 150 11.52 -10.65 5.04
C LEU A 150 10.38 -10.19 5.95
N VAL A 151 10.36 -8.91 6.32
CA VAL A 151 9.30 -8.36 7.18
C VAL A 151 7.95 -8.37 6.47
N THR A 152 7.91 -7.98 5.19
CA THR A 152 6.63 -7.89 4.47
C THR A 152 6.09 -9.25 4.03
N VAL A 153 6.96 -10.24 3.75
CA VAL A 153 6.57 -11.64 3.52
C VAL A 153 6.02 -12.27 4.80
N LEU A 154 6.63 -11.99 5.97
CA LEU A 154 6.04 -12.41 7.24
C LEU A 154 4.60 -11.91 7.37
N GLY A 155 4.35 -10.64 7.05
CA GLY A 155 3.01 -10.07 7.01
C GLY A 155 2.10 -10.77 6.00
N GLY A 156 2.63 -11.13 4.84
CA GLY A 156 1.90 -11.90 3.84
C GLY A 156 1.51 -13.29 4.32
N LEU A 157 2.39 -13.99 5.05
CA LEU A 157 2.07 -15.28 5.65
C LEU A 157 0.98 -15.19 6.72
N LEU A 158 1.00 -14.13 7.53
CA LEU A 158 -0.07 -13.85 8.49
C LEU A 158 -1.40 -13.60 7.77
N LEU A 159 -1.39 -12.81 6.69
CA LEU A 159 -2.57 -12.54 5.87
C LEU A 159 -3.07 -13.82 5.17
N LEU A 160 -2.18 -14.64 4.64
CA LEU A 160 -2.55 -15.92 4.03
C LEU A 160 -3.24 -16.83 5.03
N THR A 161 -2.68 -16.94 6.24
CA THR A 161 -3.28 -17.74 7.31
C THR A 161 -4.69 -17.22 7.67
N ALA A 162 -4.84 -15.89 7.81
CA ALA A 162 -6.14 -15.27 8.03
C ALA A 162 -7.11 -15.55 6.88
N THR A 163 -6.67 -15.43 5.63
CA THR A 163 -7.45 -15.72 4.42
C THR A 163 -7.97 -17.16 4.41
N ILE A 164 -7.11 -18.14 4.72
CA ILE A 164 -7.49 -19.55 4.77
C ILE A 164 -8.54 -19.78 5.87
N ILE A 165 -8.30 -19.26 7.08
CA ILE A 165 -9.25 -19.40 8.19
C ILE A 165 -10.60 -18.78 7.80
N MET A 166 -10.61 -17.57 7.28
CA MET A 166 -11.83 -16.88 6.87
C MET A 166 -12.58 -17.67 5.80
N SER A 167 -11.92 -18.08 4.74
CA SER A 167 -12.53 -18.80 3.63
C SER A 167 -13.10 -20.15 4.06
N VAL A 168 -12.37 -20.92 4.87
CA VAL A 168 -12.83 -22.24 5.36
C VAL A 168 -14.00 -22.09 6.33
N SER A 169 -13.96 -21.06 7.19
CA SER A 169 -14.99 -20.84 8.21
C SER A 169 -16.31 -20.33 7.64
N THR A 170 -16.26 -19.49 6.60
CA THR A 170 -17.47 -18.87 6.00
C THR A 170 -17.92 -19.61 4.73
N GLY A 171 -17.09 -20.46 4.15
CA GLY A 171 -17.40 -21.19 2.90
C GLY A 171 -17.36 -20.31 1.65
N THR A 172 -16.87 -19.06 1.72
CA THR A 172 -16.77 -18.14 0.59
C THR A 172 -15.40 -17.50 0.53
N MET A 173 -14.96 -17.11 -0.67
CA MET A 173 -13.77 -16.29 -0.89
C MET A 173 -14.10 -14.83 -1.18
N GLN A 174 -15.37 -14.47 -1.27
CA GLN A 174 -15.79 -13.09 -1.50
C GLN A 174 -15.69 -12.28 -0.21
N LEU A 175 -14.82 -11.27 -0.20
CA LEU A 175 -14.48 -10.48 0.98
C LEU A 175 -15.72 -9.80 1.62
N SER A 176 -16.60 -9.24 0.81
CA SER A 176 -17.81 -8.60 1.30
C SER A 176 -18.77 -9.59 1.99
N GLU A 177 -18.88 -10.82 1.48
CA GLU A 177 -19.67 -11.89 2.09
C GLU A 177 -19.04 -12.39 3.39
N VAL A 178 -17.71 -12.53 3.41
CA VAL A 178 -16.95 -12.91 4.61
C VAL A 178 -17.18 -11.91 5.74
N ILE A 179 -17.11 -10.60 5.43
CA ILE A 179 -17.31 -9.54 6.43
C ILE A 179 -18.74 -9.55 6.96
N ALA A 180 -19.73 -9.86 6.11
CA ALA A 180 -21.16 -9.87 6.48
C ALA A 180 -21.65 -11.21 7.03
N SER A 181 -20.78 -12.21 7.20
CA SER A 181 -21.17 -13.56 7.59
C SER A 181 -21.61 -13.64 9.05
N ASP A 182 -22.73 -14.30 9.31
CA ASP A 182 -23.25 -14.58 10.66
C ASP A 182 -22.35 -15.56 11.46
N TYR A 183 -21.48 -16.30 10.78
CA TYR A 183 -20.52 -17.23 11.41
C TYR A 183 -19.74 -16.58 12.57
N TRP A 184 -19.41 -15.32 12.44
CA TRP A 184 -18.56 -14.59 13.40
C TRP A 184 -19.25 -14.35 14.74
N ALA A 185 -20.57 -14.19 14.75
CA ALA A 185 -21.35 -14.01 15.97
C ALA A 185 -21.27 -15.25 16.88
N ASP A 186 -21.28 -16.44 16.28
CA ASP A 186 -21.23 -17.71 17.01
C ASP A 186 -19.79 -18.14 17.36
N ASN A 187 -18.77 -17.53 16.72
CA ASN A 187 -17.37 -17.95 16.84
C ASN A 187 -16.41 -16.80 17.21
N PRO A 188 -16.60 -16.13 18.36
CA PRO A 188 -15.79 -14.96 18.74
C PRO A 188 -14.30 -15.28 18.94
N GLY A 189 -13.97 -16.52 19.32
CA GLY A 189 -12.59 -16.99 19.44
C GLY A 189 -11.85 -17.00 18.10
N THR A 190 -12.48 -17.55 17.07
CA THR A 190 -11.93 -17.56 15.70
C THR A 190 -11.82 -16.13 15.16
N LEU A 191 -12.83 -15.30 15.38
CA LEU A 191 -12.81 -13.90 15.01
C LEU A 191 -11.62 -13.15 15.63
N THR A 192 -11.34 -13.40 16.90
CA THR A 192 -10.20 -12.80 17.63
C THR A 192 -8.85 -13.24 17.02
N VAL A 193 -8.70 -14.51 16.68
CA VAL A 193 -7.47 -15.01 16.03
C VAL A 193 -7.27 -14.35 14.67
N VAL A 194 -8.31 -14.28 13.85
CA VAL A 194 -8.25 -13.63 12.54
C VAL A 194 -7.91 -12.14 12.69
N ALA A 195 -8.51 -11.44 13.65
CA ALA A 195 -8.22 -10.04 13.93
C ALA A 195 -6.74 -9.80 14.27
N ILE A 196 -6.13 -10.66 15.09
CA ILE A 196 -4.70 -10.58 15.44
C ILE A 196 -3.82 -10.81 14.21
N LEU A 197 -4.14 -11.81 13.38
CA LEU A 197 -3.39 -12.10 12.16
C LEU A 197 -3.46 -10.96 11.13
N VAL A 198 -4.64 -10.39 10.92
CA VAL A 198 -4.85 -9.24 10.03
C VAL A 198 -4.15 -7.99 10.56
N ALA A 199 -4.22 -7.72 11.88
CA ALA A 199 -3.47 -6.62 12.49
C ALA A 199 -1.96 -6.79 12.30
N GLY A 200 -1.42 -7.99 12.55
CA GLY A 200 -0.01 -8.32 12.32
C GLY A 200 0.42 -8.08 10.88
N ALA A 201 -0.37 -8.56 9.91
CA ALA A 201 -0.12 -8.32 8.49
C ALA A 201 -0.10 -6.82 8.15
N ALA A 202 -1.07 -6.06 8.64
CA ALA A 202 -1.14 -4.62 8.44
C ALA A 202 0.06 -3.88 9.04
N PHE A 203 0.50 -4.28 10.24
CA PHE A 203 1.62 -3.67 10.94
C PHE A 203 2.95 -3.83 10.19
N THR A 204 3.18 -4.96 9.53
CA THR A 204 4.37 -5.15 8.71
C THR A 204 4.43 -4.15 7.55
N LYS A 205 3.35 -3.98 6.78
CA LYS A 205 3.28 -3.06 5.64
C LYS A 205 3.26 -1.58 6.07
N SER A 206 2.58 -1.26 7.18
CA SER A 206 2.49 0.11 7.68
C SER A 206 3.61 0.48 8.65
N ALA A 207 4.67 -0.33 8.73
CA ALA A 207 5.84 -0.09 9.56
C ALA A 207 5.50 0.24 11.03
N GLN A 208 4.55 -0.50 11.61
CA GLN A 208 4.19 -0.37 13.02
C GLN A 208 5.13 -1.20 13.89
N PHE A 209 5.32 -0.78 15.14
CA PHE A 209 6.06 -1.57 16.10
C PHE A 209 5.45 -2.98 16.26
N PRO A 210 6.29 -4.03 16.30
CA PRO A 210 7.76 -4.08 16.30
C PRO A 210 8.40 -4.17 14.89
N PHE A 211 7.65 -3.99 13.81
CA PHE A 211 8.07 -4.24 12.42
C PHE A 211 8.58 -2.99 11.68
N GLN A 212 8.83 -1.87 12.38
CA GLN A 212 9.09 -0.54 11.79
C GLN A 212 10.46 -0.38 11.12
N ALA A 213 11.44 -1.23 11.43
CA ALA A 213 12.85 -1.02 11.07
C ALA A 213 13.12 -0.96 9.56
N TRP A 214 12.33 -1.66 8.73
CA TRP A 214 12.54 -1.68 7.29
C TRP A 214 12.27 -0.33 6.61
N LEU A 215 11.42 0.51 7.20
CA LEU A 215 11.00 1.78 6.58
C LEU A 215 12.17 2.78 6.47
N PRO A 216 12.92 3.12 7.55
CA PRO A 216 14.11 3.94 7.44
C PRO A 216 15.20 3.30 6.57
N ASP A 217 15.42 1.99 6.68
CA ASP A 217 16.43 1.27 5.88
C ASP A 217 16.16 1.40 4.37
N SER A 218 14.88 1.43 3.97
CA SER A 218 14.48 1.56 2.56
C SER A 218 14.74 2.95 1.94
N MET A 219 15.17 3.94 2.74
CA MET A 219 15.47 5.30 2.24
C MET A 219 16.71 5.38 1.35
N VAL A 220 17.47 4.31 1.22
CA VAL A 220 18.53 4.17 0.21
C VAL A 220 17.97 4.21 -1.22
N ALA A 221 16.69 3.90 -1.40
CA ALA A 221 16.01 3.96 -2.68
C ALA A 221 15.99 5.40 -3.24
N ILE A 222 15.97 5.50 -4.58
CA ILE A 222 15.89 6.79 -5.26
C ILE A 222 14.60 7.53 -4.89
N ALA A 223 14.63 8.86 -4.94
CA ALA A 223 13.52 9.69 -4.47
C ALA A 223 12.16 9.38 -5.09
N PRO A 224 12.00 9.09 -6.41
CA PRO A 224 10.72 8.68 -6.98
C PRO A 224 10.16 7.42 -6.33
N VAL A 225 11.02 6.43 -6.02
CA VAL A 225 10.63 5.19 -5.33
C VAL A 225 10.17 5.51 -3.92
N SER A 226 10.98 6.26 -3.15
CA SER A 226 10.64 6.64 -1.78
C SER A 226 9.34 7.46 -1.73
N ALA A 227 9.14 8.40 -2.66
CA ALA A 227 7.92 9.19 -2.75
C ALA A 227 6.69 8.31 -2.99
N TYR A 228 6.78 7.32 -3.87
CA TYR A 228 5.63 6.47 -4.19
C TYR A 228 5.34 5.45 -3.09
N LEU A 229 6.35 4.68 -2.68
CA LEU A 229 6.17 3.61 -1.68
C LEU A 229 5.71 4.14 -0.33
N HIS A 230 6.30 5.26 0.13
CA HIS A 230 6.10 5.72 1.51
C HIS A 230 5.01 6.79 1.65
N ALA A 231 4.66 7.50 0.56
CA ALA A 231 3.57 8.48 0.62
C ALA A 231 2.21 7.87 0.25
N ALA A 232 2.12 7.18 -0.89
CA ALA A 232 0.84 6.88 -1.51
C ALA A 232 0.44 5.40 -1.47
N ALA A 233 1.41 4.46 -1.45
CA ALA A 233 1.10 3.11 -1.86
C ALA A 233 1.45 2.04 -0.81
N MET A 234 2.70 1.62 -0.65
CA MET A 234 3.03 0.44 0.15
C MET A 234 2.56 0.53 1.60
N VAL A 235 2.91 1.62 2.29
CA VAL A 235 2.51 1.81 3.69
C VAL A 235 1.01 2.04 3.86
N LYS A 236 0.33 2.49 2.80
CA LYS A 236 -1.13 2.65 2.77
C LYS A 236 -1.87 1.34 2.54
N ALA A 237 -1.22 0.31 2.00
CA ALA A 237 -1.83 -1.02 1.89
C ALA A 237 -2.22 -1.58 3.27
N GLY A 238 -1.37 -1.41 4.30
CA GLY A 238 -1.72 -1.82 5.65
C GLY A 238 -2.83 -0.97 6.27
N ILE A 239 -2.83 0.35 6.03
CA ILE A 239 -3.95 1.24 6.48
C ILE A 239 -5.25 0.84 5.78
N TYR A 240 -5.21 0.56 4.46
CA TYR A 240 -6.36 0.06 3.72
C TYR A 240 -6.90 -1.24 4.31
N LEU A 241 -6.00 -2.20 4.60
CA LEU A 241 -6.37 -3.47 5.22
C LEU A 241 -7.09 -3.25 6.55
N ILE A 242 -6.57 -2.40 7.44
CA ILE A 242 -7.20 -2.10 8.73
C ILE A 242 -8.58 -1.46 8.52
N LEU A 243 -8.70 -0.47 7.65
CA LEU A 243 -9.96 0.21 7.35
C LEU A 243 -10.99 -0.74 6.71
N ARG A 244 -10.54 -1.62 5.80
CA ARG A 244 -11.41 -2.58 5.10
C ARG A 244 -12.01 -3.62 6.05
N TYR A 245 -11.26 -4.04 7.06
CA TYR A 245 -11.71 -5.02 8.03
C TYR A 245 -12.29 -4.42 9.32
N SER A 246 -12.22 -3.10 9.51
CA SER A 246 -12.82 -2.43 10.68
C SER A 246 -14.31 -2.73 10.90
N PRO A 247 -15.16 -2.88 9.86
CA PRO A 247 -16.55 -3.26 10.08
C PRO A 247 -16.72 -4.64 10.72
N LEU A 248 -15.80 -5.58 10.45
CA LEU A 248 -15.82 -6.92 11.02
C LEU A 248 -15.26 -6.95 12.45
N PHE A 249 -14.18 -6.20 12.71
CA PHE A 249 -13.43 -6.28 13.96
C PHE A 249 -13.73 -5.15 14.95
N GLY A 250 -14.57 -4.20 14.60
CA GLY A 250 -14.81 -2.99 15.41
C GLY A 250 -15.22 -3.26 16.86
N GLU A 251 -15.92 -4.37 17.11
CA GLU A 251 -16.34 -4.79 18.45
C GLU A 251 -15.36 -5.74 19.15
N VAL A 252 -14.29 -6.14 18.47
CA VAL A 252 -13.25 -7.03 19.04
C VAL A 252 -12.28 -6.21 19.88
N ALA A 253 -12.39 -6.30 21.19
CA ALA A 253 -11.59 -5.48 22.11
C ALA A 253 -10.06 -5.59 21.87
N ILE A 254 -9.55 -6.80 21.57
CA ILE A 254 -8.12 -7.00 21.30
C ILE A 254 -7.67 -6.28 20.03
N TRP A 255 -8.54 -6.18 19.00
CA TRP A 255 -8.27 -5.41 17.79
C TRP A 255 -8.06 -3.94 18.12
N ASN A 256 -9.00 -3.32 18.82
CA ASN A 256 -8.93 -1.91 19.17
C ASN A 256 -7.72 -1.61 20.06
N ILE A 257 -7.44 -2.47 21.06
CA ILE A 257 -6.28 -2.33 21.96
C ILE A 257 -4.97 -2.42 21.15
N LEU A 258 -4.82 -3.42 20.28
CA LEU A 258 -3.61 -3.56 19.46
C LEU A 258 -3.38 -2.33 18.57
N LEU A 259 -4.43 -1.86 17.88
CA LEU A 259 -4.31 -0.69 17.00
C LEU A 259 -3.96 0.58 17.79
N ILE A 260 -4.60 0.81 18.94
CA ILE A 260 -4.33 2.00 19.76
C ILE A 260 -2.94 1.93 20.37
N VAL A 261 -2.59 0.85 21.04
CA VAL A 261 -1.32 0.74 21.77
C VAL A 261 -0.13 0.74 20.81
N CYS A 262 -0.13 -0.14 19.80
CA CYS A 262 0.97 -0.19 18.83
C CYS A 262 1.03 1.08 17.98
N GLY A 263 -0.12 1.64 17.60
CA GLY A 263 -0.19 2.89 16.84
C GLY A 263 0.39 4.08 17.63
N LEU A 264 -0.04 4.30 18.87
CA LEU A 264 0.47 5.40 19.71
C LEU A 264 1.96 5.23 20.04
N PHE A 265 2.39 3.99 20.35
CA PHE A 265 3.81 3.72 20.57
C PHE A 265 4.64 4.05 19.32
N THR A 266 4.19 3.59 18.15
CA THR A 266 4.86 3.88 16.87
C THR A 266 4.87 5.37 16.57
N ALA A 267 3.77 6.07 16.84
CA ALA A 267 3.66 7.51 16.66
C ALA A 267 4.67 8.27 17.51
N ALA A 268 4.72 7.96 18.80
CA ALA A 268 5.66 8.59 19.75
C ALA A 268 7.13 8.26 19.40
N PHE A 269 7.44 6.99 19.17
CA PHE A 269 8.78 6.54 18.79
C PHE A 269 9.25 7.22 17.48
N GLY A 270 8.39 7.24 16.45
CA GLY A 270 8.71 7.89 15.18
C GLY A 270 8.95 9.39 15.33
N ALA A 271 8.09 10.11 16.09
CA ALA A 271 8.25 11.53 16.32
C ALA A 271 9.55 11.87 17.07
N MET A 272 9.83 11.16 18.17
CA MET A 272 11.04 11.37 18.97
C MET A 272 12.31 11.08 18.17
N THR A 273 12.31 10.02 17.36
CA THR A 273 13.47 9.66 16.55
C THR A 273 13.65 10.64 15.38
N ALA A 274 12.58 11.12 14.75
CA ALA A 274 12.66 12.09 13.65
C ALA A 274 13.41 13.37 14.04
N VAL A 275 13.19 13.90 15.27
CA VAL A 275 13.85 15.11 15.75
C VAL A 275 15.37 14.95 15.88
N THR A 276 15.87 13.73 16.02
CA THR A 276 17.31 13.44 16.20
C THR A 276 18.04 13.11 14.89
N ARG A 277 17.37 13.19 13.73
CA ARG A 277 17.96 12.83 12.44
C ARG A 277 18.44 14.06 11.68
N ASP A 278 19.71 14.03 11.24
CA ASP A 278 20.32 15.07 10.41
C ASP A 278 20.03 14.83 8.91
N ASP A 279 19.86 13.58 8.47
CA ASP A 279 19.50 13.24 7.10
C ASP A 279 18.00 13.48 6.87
N LEU A 280 17.68 14.31 5.86
CA LEU A 280 16.30 14.70 5.55
C LEU A 280 15.43 13.52 5.10
N LYS A 281 15.99 12.51 4.41
CA LYS A 281 15.23 11.32 4.02
C LYS A 281 14.92 10.46 5.23
N GLU A 282 15.88 10.27 6.15
CA GLU A 282 15.65 9.57 7.40
C GLU A 282 14.61 10.28 8.27
N LEU A 283 14.73 11.61 8.41
CA LEU A 283 13.73 12.44 9.11
C LEU A 283 12.35 12.23 8.52
N LEU A 284 12.21 12.27 7.19
CA LEU A 284 10.93 12.02 6.51
C LEU A 284 10.42 10.60 6.74
N ALA A 285 11.29 9.58 6.81
CA ALA A 285 10.91 8.21 7.11
C ALA A 285 10.31 8.07 8.51
N TYR A 286 11.03 8.54 9.54
CA TYR A 286 10.54 8.50 10.92
C TYR A 286 9.28 9.36 11.13
N SER A 287 9.20 10.52 10.47
CA SER A 287 8.00 11.33 10.45
C SER A 287 6.82 10.62 9.75
N THR A 288 7.07 9.83 8.69
CA THR A 288 6.05 8.98 8.05
C THR A 288 5.59 7.89 9.02
N MET A 289 6.51 7.22 9.70
CA MET A 289 6.22 6.22 10.73
C MET A 289 5.32 6.80 11.83
N SER A 290 5.64 8.00 12.32
CA SER A 290 4.85 8.70 13.33
C SER A 290 3.42 8.94 12.85
N GLN A 291 3.24 9.45 11.64
CA GLN A 291 1.91 9.73 11.07
C GLN A 291 1.11 8.43 10.81
N LEU A 292 1.76 7.37 10.37
CA LEU A 292 1.12 6.07 10.20
C LEU A 292 0.67 5.48 11.55
N GLY A 293 1.49 5.62 12.60
CA GLY A 293 1.13 5.23 13.95
C GLY A 293 -0.11 5.97 14.45
N LEU A 294 -0.17 7.28 14.22
CA LEU A 294 -1.35 8.09 14.56
C LEU A 294 -2.59 7.63 13.78
N LEU A 295 -2.45 7.34 12.48
CA LEU A 295 -3.53 6.79 11.65
C LEU A 295 -4.07 5.47 12.21
N VAL A 296 -3.18 4.52 12.52
CA VAL A 296 -3.55 3.22 13.07
C VAL A 296 -4.27 3.37 14.41
N ALA A 297 -3.75 4.22 15.30
CA ALA A 297 -4.39 4.49 16.58
C ALA A 297 -5.78 5.14 16.42
N THR A 298 -5.93 6.07 15.46
CA THR A 298 -7.22 6.71 15.18
C THR A 298 -8.25 5.69 14.69
N VAL A 299 -7.87 4.76 13.80
CA VAL A 299 -8.78 3.69 13.36
C VAL A 299 -9.17 2.79 14.53
N GLY A 300 -8.22 2.49 15.46
CA GLY A 300 -8.46 1.70 16.65
C GLY A 300 -9.51 2.27 17.62
N ILE A 301 -9.84 3.57 17.52
CA ILE A 301 -10.93 4.18 18.29
C ILE A 301 -12.30 3.61 17.88
N GLY A 302 -12.45 3.20 16.60
CA GLY A 302 -13.60 2.46 16.10
C GLY A 302 -14.88 3.28 15.89
N THR A 303 -14.88 4.59 16.13
CA THR A 303 -16.04 5.45 15.85
C THR A 303 -16.07 5.92 14.40
N ASP A 304 -17.28 6.18 13.85
CA ASP A 304 -17.44 6.69 12.47
C ASP A 304 -16.66 8.00 12.24
N ALA A 305 -16.64 8.87 13.24
CA ALA A 305 -15.88 10.12 13.20
C ALA A 305 -14.37 9.85 13.12
N ALA A 306 -13.87 8.87 13.88
CA ALA A 306 -12.46 8.47 13.86
C ALA A 306 -12.07 7.82 12.53
N LEU A 307 -12.91 6.95 11.98
CA LEU A 307 -12.69 6.32 10.68
C LEU A 307 -12.67 7.38 9.56
N THR A 308 -13.60 8.31 9.58
CA THR A 308 -13.62 9.44 8.63
C THR A 308 -12.36 10.31 8.76
N ALA A 309 -11.97 10.65 9.99
CA ALA A 309 -10.76 11.42 10.26
C ALA A 309 -9.50 10.67 9.75
N ALA A 310 -9.42 9.36 9.93
CA ALA A 310 -8.31 8.55 9.42
C ALA A 310 -8.24 8.56 7.89
N ILE A 311 -9.38 8.50 7.18
CA ILE A 311 -9.41 8.58 5.72
C ILE A 311 -8.93 9.95 5.25
N VAL A 312 -9.45 11.05 5.82
CA VAL A 312 -9.05 12.41 5.47
C VAL A 312 -7.56 12.62 5.74
N HIS A 313 -7.08 12.17 6.91
CA HIS A 313 -5.66 12.25 7.24
C HIS A 313 -4.79 11.40 6.31
N THR A 314 -5.27 10.25 5.85
CA THR A 314 -4.58 9.41 4.85
C THR A 314 -4.36 10.16 3.55
N ILE A 315 -5.38 10.87 3.05
CA ILE A 315 -5.29 11.69 1.84
C ILE A 315 -4.27 12.83 2.04
N ALA A 316 -4.43 13.59 3.11
CA ALA A 316 -3.52 14.69 3.42
C ALA A 316 -2.07 14.23 3.53
N HIS A 317 -1.82 13.15 4.29
CA HIS A 317 -0.51 12.56 4.46
C HIS A 317 0.10 12.11 3.13
N ALA A 318 -0.67 11.47 2.26
CA ALA A 318 -0.18 11.03 0.96
C ALA A 318 0.28 12.22 0.10
N CYS A 319 -0.50 13.31 0.05
CA CYS A 319 -0.19 14.49 -0.72
C CYS A 319 1.07 15.21 -0.21
N PHE A 320 1.14 15.55 1.08
CA PHE A 320 2.29 16.30 1.57
C PHE A 320 3.57 15.47 1.63
N LYS A 321 3.50 14.16 1.90
CA LYS A 321 4.69 13.31 1.90
C LYS A 321 5.24 13.07 0.50
N ALA A 322 4.39 12.86 -0.50
CA ALA A 322 4.84 12.76 -1.88
C ALA A 322 5.60 14.02 -2.31
N ALA A 323 5.03 15.21 -2.01
CA ALA A 323 5.66 16.49 -2.30
C ALA A 323 7.02 16.63 -1.57
N LEU A 324 7.07 16.32 -0.27
CA LEU A 324 8.30 16.43 0.52
C LEU A 324 9.40 15.49 0.04
N PHE A 325 9.11 14.20 -0.25
CA PHE A 325 10.13 13.29 -0.77
C PHE A 325 10.67 13.70 -2.13
N MET A 326 9.82 14.25 -3.00
CA MET A 326 10.28 14.75 -4.30
C MET A 326 11.09 16.04 -4.16
N SER A 327 10.76 16.94 -3.21
CA SER A 327 11.46 18.21 -2.99
C SER A 327 12.84 18.02 -2.35
N VAL A 328 12.99 17.14 -1.38
CA VAL A 328 14.29 16.85 -0.72
C VAL A 328 15.35 16.40 -1.71
N SER A 329 14.96 15.62 -2.71
CA SER A 329 15.90 15.18 -3.74
C SER A 329 16.42 16.34 -4.62
N TYR A 330 15.59 17.36 -4.86
CA TYR A 330 16.00 18.53 -5.63
C TYR A 330 17.03 19.39 -4.88
N THR A 331 16.91 19.49 -3.56
CA THR A 331 17.88 20.23 -2.75
C THR A 331 19.24 19.55 -2.70
N HIS A 332 19.29 18.21 -2.64
CA HIS A 332 20.56 17.47 -2.69
C HIS A 332 21.27 17.57 -4.04
N LEU A 333 20.53 17.58 -5.16
CA LEU A 333 21.12 17.74 -6.50
C LEU A 333 21.74 19.13 -6.68
N ARG A 334 21.14 20.20 -6.14
CA ARG A 334 21.68 21.57 -6.25
C ARG A 334 22.80 21.88 -5.26
N ALA A 335 22.90 21.16 -4.15
CA ALA A 335 23.98 21.40 -3.17
C ALA A 335 25.34 20.86 -3.67
N HIS A 336 25.36 20.09 -4.76
CA HIS A 336 26.55 19.56 -5.40
C HIS A 336 26.88 20.21 -6.77
N GLU A 337 26.09 21.17 -7.24
CA GLU A 337 26.41 22.12 -8.32
C GLU A 337 26.96 23.41 -7.73
#